data_39506a0719d5d18e207afffbbb8d0b3c
#
_entry.id   39506a0719d5d18e207afffbbb8d0b3c
#
_cell.length_a   1.000
_cell.length_b   1.000
_cell.length_c   1.000
_cell.angle_alpha   90.00
_cell.angle_beta   90.00
_cell.angle_gamma   90.00
#
_symmetry.space_group_name_H-M   'P 1'
#
loop_
_entity.id
_entity.type
_entity.pdbx_description
1 polymer ?
#
loop_
_entity_poly.entity_id
_entity_poly.type
_entity_poly.pdbx_seq_one_letter_code
_entity_poly.pdbx_strand_id
1 'polypeptide(L)'
;MNSSRSTDTSPAQVRVTGWRVGAQTVSAILAIREASQLGLADAKGLVERVLAGAPIVLNVNNAESAQELVSALDRLKFDAQLVSH
;
A
#
# COMPACT_ATOMS: atom_id res chain seq x y z
N MET A 1 28.24 12.79 -2.24
CA MET A 1 27.69 12.50 -2.18
C MET A 1 27.01 12.42 -1.65
N ASN A 2 26.82 12.22 -1.65
CA ASN A 2 26.07 12.04 -1.29
C ASN A 2 25.29 11.72 -0.95
N SER A 3 25.41 11.94 -0.55
CA SER A 3 24.76 11.53 -0.29
C SER A 3 23.59 11.20 -0.53
N SER A 4 23.40 11.21 -1.10
CA SER A 4 22.15 10.87 -1.65
C SER A 4 21.58 9.62 -1.20
N ARG A 5 22.26 8.90 -0.65
CA ARG A 5 21.80 7.78 -0.20
C ARG A 5 20.84 7.89 0.79
N SER A 6 20.81 8.85 1.55
CA SER A 6 19.82 9.01 2.56
C SER A 6 18.42 9.06 1.99
N THR A 7 18.29 9.44 0.75
CA THR A 7 16.97 9.47 0.16
C THR A 7 16.38 8.09 -0.01
N ASP A 8 17.22 7.07 -0.05
CA ASP A 8 16.74 5.72 -0.24
C ASP A 8 16.00 5.18 0.97
N THR A 9 16.21 5.79 2.14
CA THR A 9 15.54 5.34 3.33
C THR A 9 14.33 6.17 3.67
N SER A 10 14.00 7.15 2.85
CA SER A 10 12.82 7.96 3.09
C SER A 10 11.56 7.15 2.93
N PRO A 11 10.60 7.33 3.83
CA PRO A 11 9.34 6.64 3.69
C PRO A 11 8.64 7.04 2.40
N ALA A 12 7.93 6.10 1.83
CA ALA A 12 7.10 6.35 0.67
C ALA A 12 5.66 6.13 1.06
N GLN A 13 4.74 6.65 0.27
CA GLN A 13 3.32 6.50 0.54
C GLN A 13 2.61 5.87 -0.64
N VAL A 14 1.63 5.03 -0.34
CA VAL A 14 0.77 4.41 -1.33
C VAL A 14 -0.66 4.80 -1.02
N ARG A 15 -1.38 5.30 -2.01
CA ARG A 15 -2.80 5.61 -1.85
C ARG A 15 -3.59 4.49 -2.50
N VAL A 16 -4.55 3.95 -1.76
CA VAL A 16 -5.48 2.97 -2.30
C VAL A 16 -6.84 3.63 -2.38
N THR A 17 -7.36 3.76 -3.58
CA THR A 17 -8.54 4.57 -3.81
C THR A 17 -9.81 3.77 -4.04
N GLY A 18 -9.69 2.49 -4.35
CA GLY A 18 -10.88 1.70 -4.60
C GLY A 18 -10.55 0.25 -4.92
N TRP A 19 -11.57 -0.46 -5.38
CA TRP A 19 -11.43 -1.87 -5.69
C TRP A 19 -12.34 -2.21 -6.86
N ARG A 20 -12.01 -3.32 -7.52
CA ARG A 20 -12.78 -3.78 -8.68
C ARG A 20 -13.39 -5.14 -8.37
N VAL A 21 -14.35 -5.55 -9.21
CA VAL A 21 -14.99 -6.86 -9.06
C VAL A 21 -13.92 -7.96 -9.09
N GLY A 22 -13.99 -8.87 -8.15
CA GLY A 22 -13.01 -9.93 -8.02
C GLY A 22 -11.87 -9.58 -7.07
N ALA A 23 -11.95 -8.47 -6.34
CA ALA A 23 -10.91 -8.06 -5.41
C ALA A 23 -10.65 -9.15 -4.38
N GLN A 24 -9.36 -9.46 -4.19
CA GLN A 24 -8.95 -10.52 -3.27
C GLN A 24 -8.58 -9.92 -1.93
N THR A 25 -9.56 -9.86 -1.06
CA THR A 25 -9.45 -9.14 0.20
C THR A 25 -8.37 -9.68 1.13
N VAL A 26 -8.35 -11.00 1.34
CA VAL A 26 -7.39 -11.59 2.26
C VAL A 26 -5.96 -11.36 1.78
N SER A 27 -5.73 -11.56 0.49
CA SER A 27 -4.39 -11.35 -0.07
C SER A 27 -3.98 -9.90 0.05
N ALA A 28 -4.92 -8.97 -0.13
CA ALA A 28 -4.62 -7.54 0.02
C ALA A 28 -4.25 -7.19 1.46
N ILE A 29 -4.96 -7.76 2.43
CA ILE A 29 -4.65 -7.54 3.84
C ILE A 29 -3.21 -7.99 4.14
N LEU A 30 -2.83 -9.16 3.65
CA LEU A 30 -1.50 -9.69 3.88
C LEU A 30 -0.44 -8.86 3.18
N ALA A 31 -0.70 -8.41 1.97
CA ALA A 31 0.24 -7.57 1.24
C ALA A 31 0.47 -6.24 1.95
N ILE A 32 -0.60 -5.62 2.43
CA ILE A 32 -0.50 -4.36 3.15
C ILE A 32 0.23 -4.55 4.48
N ARG A 33 -0.10 -5.60 5.20
CA ARG A 33 0.55 -5.89 6.46
C ARG A 33 2.06 -6.04 6.30
N GLU A 34 2.46 -6.77 5.27
CA GLU A 34 3.86 -7.03 5.04
C GLU A 34 4.63 -5.77 4.62
N ALA A 35 4.03 -4.98 3.75
CA ALA A 35 4.71 -3.80 3.22
C ALA A 35 4.75 -2.64 4.22
N SER A 36 3.74 -2.50 5.06
CA SER A 36 3.62 -1.35 5.95
C SER A 36 3.96 -1.65 7.40
N GLN A 37 4.27 -2.90 7.71
CA GLN A 37 4.63 -3.31 9.07
C GLN A 37 3.51 -3.12 10.08
N LEU A 38 2.30 -3.09 9.62
CA LEU A 38 1.14 -2.98 10.49
C LEU A 38 0.75 -4.34 11.05
N GLY A 39 0.02 -4.33 12.15
CA GLY A 39 -0.58 -5.54 12.66
C GLY A 39 -1.71 -6.00 11.75
N LEU A 40 -2.11 -7.26 11.89
CA LEU A 40 -3.14 -7.84 11.05
C LEU A 40 -4.47 -7.09 11.19
N ALA A 41 -4.84 -6.73 12.41
CA ALA A 41 -6.10 -6.03 12.64
C ALA A 41 -6.12 -4.66 11.97
N ASP A 42 -4.98 -3.95 12.01
CA ASP A 42 -4.89 -2.64 11.38
C ASP A 42 -4.97 -2.76 9.86
N ALA A 43 -4.26 -3.72 9.28
CA ALA A 43 -4.30 -3.93 7.85
C ALA A 43 -5.70 -4.31 7.38
N LYS A 44 -6.37 -5.17 8.15
CA LYS A 44 -7.73 -5.56 7.83
C LYS A 44 -8.67 -4.35 7.86
N GLY A 45 -8.53 -3.51 8.88
CA GLY A 45 -9.37 -2.32 8.99
C GLY A 45 -9.19 -1.38 7.81
N LEU A 46 -7.96 -1.24 7.32
CA LEU A 46 -7.70 -0.38 6.17
C LEU A 46 -8.35 -0.93 4.90
N VAL A 47 -8.24 -2.24 4.67
CA VAL A 47 -8.87 -2.85 3.50
C VAL A 47 -10.40 -2.70 3.59
N GLU A 48 -10.96 -2.86 4.78
CA GLU A 48 -12.40 -2.70 4.95
C GLU A 48 -12.85 -1.29 4.63
N ARG A 49 -12.03 -0.30 4.93
CA ARG A 49 -12.33 1.08 4.57
C ARG A 49 -12.39 1.26 3.06
N VAL A 50 -11.44 0.69 2.36
CA VAL A 50 -11.43 0.76 0.89
C VAL A 50 -12.68 0.09 0.33
N LEU A 51 -13.06 -1.06 0.88
CA LEU A 51 -14.25 -1.76 0.43
C LEU A 51 -15.51 -0.94 0.67
N ALA A 52 -15.50 -0.12 1.71
CA ALA A 52 -16.63 0.76 2.01
C ALA A 52 -16.63 2.04 1.18
N GLY A 53 -15.63 2.22 0.33
CA GLY A 53 -15.57 3.38 -0.54
C GLY A 53 -14.68 4.52 -0.06
N ALA A 54 -13.94 4.32 1.03
CA ALA A 54 -13.08 5.37 1.57
C ALA A 54 -11.63 5.13 1.16
N PRO A 55 -10.96 6.09 0.53
CA PRO A 55 -9.55 5.92 0.17
C PRO A 55 -8.68 5.93 1.42
N ILE A 56 -7.56 5.25 1.33
CA ILE A 56 -6.58 5.21 2.43
C ILE A 56 -5.20 5.55 1.89
N VAL A 57 -4.32 5.97 2.81
CA VAL A 57 -2.92 6.21 2.49
C VAL A 57 -2.08 5.38 3.44
N LEU A 58 -1.12 4.67 2.89
CA LEU A 58 -0.23 3.79 3.63
C LEU A 58 1.18 4.33 3.62
N ASN A 59 1.88 4.21 4.74
CA ASN A 59 3.29 4.53 4.81
C ASN A 59 4.09 3.25 4.65
N VAL A 60 5.04 3.26 3.73
CA VAL A 60 5.94 2.14 3.50
C VAL A 60 7.38 2.56 3.66
N ASN A 61 8.25 1.61 3.87
CA ASN A 61 9.64 1.90 4.23
C ASN A 61 10.41 2.64 3.15
N ASN A 62 10.16 2.35 1.89
CA ASN A 62 10.89 2.99 0.80
C ASN A 62 10.10 2.90 -0.50
N ALA A 63 10.61 3.56 -1.53
CA ALA A 63 9.93 3.63 -2.81
C ALA A 63 9.81 2.27 -3.50
N GLU A 64 10.81 1.42 -3.33
CA GLU A 64 10.78 0.10 -3.94
C GLU A 64 9.65 -0.75 -3.36
N SER A 65 9.52 -0.77 -2.04
CA SER A 65 8.43 -1.47 -1.40
C SER A 65 7.08 -0.90 -1.79
N ALA A 66 7.01 0.42 -1.96
CA ALA A 66 5.79 1.07 -2.39
C ALA A 66 5.38 0.62 -3.79
N GLN A 67 6.34 0.55 -4.70
CA GLN A 67 6.05 0.10 -6.06
C GLN A 67 5.60 -1.35 -6.09
N GLU A 68 6.25 -2.19 -5.29
CA GLU A 68 5.86 -3.59 -5.19
C GLU A 68 4.45 -3.74 -4.66
N LEU A 69 4.11 -2.93 -3.66
CA LEU A 69 2.77 -2.97 -3.09
C LEU A 69 1.71 -2.52 -4.11
N VAL A 70 2.00 -1.45 -4.85
CA VAL A 70 1.08 -0.98 -5.89
C VAL A 70 0.85 -2.08 -6.92
N SER A 71 1.92 -2.73 -7.38
CA SER A 71 1.80 -3.82 -8.35
C SER A 71 1.02 -5.00 -7.80
N ALA A 72 1.27 -5.36 -6.55
CA ALA A 72 0.56 -6.47 -5.92
C ALA A 72 -0.93 -6.16 -5.79
N LEU A 73 -1.25 -4.95 -5.32
CA LEU A 73 -2.64 -4.57 -5.15
C LEU A 73 -3.38 -4.50 -6.48
N ASP A 74 -2.70 -4.04 -7.53
CA ASP A 74 -3.32 -4.01 -8.84
C ASP A 74 -3.69 -5.43 -9.30
N ARG A 75 -2.81 -6.39 -9.09
CA ARG A 75 -3.10 -7.77 -9.46
C ARG A 75 -4.24 -8.34 -8.63
N LEU A 76 -4.45 -7.82 -7.43
CA LEU A 76 -5.51 -8.27 -6.55
C LEU A 76 -6.82 -7.51 -6.77
N LYS A 77 -6.86 -6.69 -7.79
CA LYS A 77 -8.05 -5.92 -8.19
C LYS A 77 -8.35 -4.75 -7.26
N PHE A 78 -7.31 -4.15 -6.73
CA PHE A 78 -7.42 -2.90 -5.98
C PHE A 78 -6.74 -1.79 -6.76
N ASP A 79 -7.31 -0.59 -6.68
CA ASP A 79 -6.73 0.58 -7.34
C ASP A 79 -5.78 1.28 -6.39
N ALA A 80 -4.50 1.23 -6.70
CA ALA A 80 -3.47 1.80 -5.84
C ALA A 80 -2.49 2.61 -6.68
N GLN A 81 -1.87 3.61 -6.07
CA GLN A 81 -0.90 4.43 -6.76
C GLN A 81 0.11 5.00 -5.78
N LEU A 82 1.27 5.31 -6.30
CA LEU A 82 2.29 5.99 -5.50
C LEU A 82 1.88 7.44 -5.28
N VAL A 83 2.16 7.91 -4.06
CA VAL A 83 1.95 9.33 -3.76
C VAL A 83 3.27 10.04 -4.04
N SER A 84 3.24 11.01 -4.93
CA SER A 84 4.43 11.80 -5.24
C SER A 84 4.52 13.03 -4.37
N HIS A 85 5.74 13.42 -4.05
CA HIS A 85 5.98 14.62 -3.29
C HIS A 85 6.76 15.64 -4.08
#